data_0868e9b6b41cbc4675ac4dbfb9b8d2b0
#
_entry.id   0868e9b6b41cbc4675ac4dbfb9b8d2b0
#
_cell.length_a   1.000
_cell.length_b   1.000
_cell.length_c   1.000
_cell.angle_alpha   90.00
_cell.angle_beta   90.00
_cell.angle_gamma   90.00
#
_symmetry.space_group_name_H-M   'P 1'
#
loop_
_entity.id
_entity.type
_entity.pdbx_description
1 polymer ?
#
loop_
_entity_poly.entity_id
_entity_poly.type
_entity_poly.pdbx_seq_one_letter_code
_entity_poly.pdbx_strand_id
1 'polypeptide(L)'
;MSLCRVKHTSVVFDTSSFRNDPAYRAHTVLSRDDLPAAEIRRLGRLDIERYGNTHFVERGAASATKMTVSSMDGNVSGFEVIDESGEVWRGRTLVLAMGSKDIYPDIPGYDKCWGNTIYQCLFCDGRERSHMPAAILSFDHPMQLHYVSTMLQMGVPEIHILGNGPINIQNEAIAQTLESAKALGCKVDERKIRQLTRLPGEGHEGKADIVFEDGNKLRVGFIAHKAATTVSAPEVVRSLGVEIVSDPFGNDLVKREESFGKTNVDGVFACGDAGTMIKQFTFAMAHGAAAGAGVHFALSQERQAAAAKKIKGVKPAHVKQMGMPEILAK
;
A
#
# COMPACT_ATOMS: atom_id res chain seq x y z
N MET A 1 14.25 -9.99 0.37
CA MET A 1 14.40 -11.44 -0.04
C MET A 1 15.09 -11.58 -1.41
N SER A 2 14.55 -11.08 -2.54
CA SER A 2 15.13 -11.27 -3.88
C SER A 2 16.59 -10.83 -3.98
N LEU A 3 16.94 -9.67 -3.45
CA LEU A 3 18.31 -9.14 -3.43
C LEU A 3 19.28 -10.03 -2.63
N CYS A 4 18.82 -10.54 -1.49
CA CYS A 4 19.63 -11.42 -0.64
C CYS A 4 20.01 -12.73 -1.35
N ARG A 5 19.07 -13.30 -2.10
CA ARG A 5 19.26 -14.54 -2.88
C ARG A 5 20.35 -14.42 -3.93
N VAL A 6 20.54 -13.24 -4.52
CA VAL A 6 21.58 -12.96 -5.52
C VAL A 6 22.78 -12.22 -4.92
N LYS A 7 22.94 -12.27 -3.59
CA LYS A 7 24.07 -11.75 -2.83
C LYS A 7 24.33 -10.25 -2.97
N HIS A 8 23.28 -9.44 -3.21
CA HIS A 8 23.39 -8.00 -3.04
C HIS A 8 23.39 -7.64 -1.56
N THR A 9 24.31 -6.76 -1.16
CA THR A 9 24.24 -6.12 0.17
C THR A 9 23.16 -5.07 0.16
N SER A 10 22.32 -5.04 1.19
CA SER A 10 21.24 -4.07 1.33
C SER A 10 21.12 -3.52 2.74
N VAL A 11 20.61 -2.30 2.85
CA VAL A 11 20.22 -1.66 4.11
C VAL A 11 18.72 -1.44 4.04
N VAL A 12 18.02 -1.79 5.10
CA VAL A 12 16.57 -1.61 5.26
C VAL A 12 16.33 -0.66 6.42
N PHE A 13 15.77 0.51 6.14
CA PHE A 13 15.31 1.46 7.15
C PHE A 13 13.89 1.09 7.55
N ASP A 14 13.68 0.83 8.83
CA ASP A 14 12.39 0.40 9.39
C ASP A 14 12.06 1.24 10.62
N THR A 15 11.00 2.03 10.53
CA THR A 15 10.50 2.86 11.64
C THR A 15 9.65 2.08 12.63
N SER A 16 9.37 0.81 12.37
CA SER A 16 8.42 -0.01 13.14
C SER A 16 7.01 0.60 13.23
N SER A 17 6.66 1.47 12.28
CA SER A 17 5.33 2.08 12.16
C SER A 17 4.66 1.58 10.88
N PHE A 18 3.67 0.74 11.02
CA PHE A 18 3.05 0.06 9.89
C PHE A 18 1.57 0.44 9.77
N ARG A 19 1.13 0.70 8.54
CA ARG A 19 -0.25 1.07 8.24
C ARG A 19 -1.27 0.05 8.75
N ASN A 20 -0.92 -1.22 8.79
CA ASN A 20 -1.78 -2.32 9.21
C ASN A 20 -1.62 -2.73 10.68
N ASP A 21 -0.91 -1.95 11.50
CA ASP A 21 -0.79 -2.26 12.95
C ASP A 21 -2.14 -2.30 13.68
N PRO A 22 -3.14 -1.47 13.33
CA PRO A 22 -4.45 -1.56 13.98
C PRO A 22 -5.22 -2.84 13.62
N ALA A 23 -4.89 -3.52 12.52
CA ALA A 23 -5.56 -4.75 12.12
C ALA A 23 -5.18 -5.93 13.03
N TYR A 24 -6.19 -6.65 13.52
CA TYR A 24 -5.97 -7.76 14.45
C TYR A 24 -5.21 -8.92 13.79
N ARG A 25 -5.60 -9.26 12.56
CA ARG A 25 -5.05 -10.39 11.79
C ARG A 25 -4.80 -9.98 10.34
N ALA A 26 -3.97 -10.74 9.66
CA ALA A 26 -3.76 -10.61 8.22
C ALA A 26 -4.33 -11.82 7.50
N HIS A 27 -5.11 -11.56 6.46
CA HIS A 27 -5.73 -12.58 5.65
C HIS A 27 -5.23 -12.54 4.21
N THR A 28 -5.60 -13.54 3.41
CA THR A 28 -5.21 -13.72 1.99
C THR A 28 -3.71 -13.96 1.76
N VAL A 29 -2.96 -14.30 2.80
CA VAL A 29 -1.55 -14.69 2.69
C VAL A 29 -1.44 -16.20 2.77
N LEU A 30 -1.25 -16.87 1.64
CA LEU A 30 -1.13 -18.32 1.57
C LEU A 30 -0.11 -18.85 2.57
N SER A 31 -0.46 -19.87 3.32
CA SER A 31 0.31 -20.49 4.42
C SER A 31 0.52 -19.59 5.65
N ARG A 32 0.00 -18.37 5.68
CA ARG A 32 0.10 -17.40 6.78
C ARG A 32 -1.24 -16.69 7.05
N ASP A 33 -2.33 -17.27 6.57
CA ASP A 33 -3.67 -16.75 6.81
C ASP A 33 -3.99 -16.73 8.30
N ASP A 34 -4.71 -15.71 8.75
CA ASP A 34 -5.09 -15.51 10.16
C ASP A 34 -3.90 -15.34 11.14
N LEU A 35 -2.72 -14.96 10.67
CA LEU A 35 -1.63 -14.58 11.55
C LEU A 35 -1.66 -13.08 11.88
N PRO A 36 -1.20 -12.67 13.09
CA PRO A 36 -0.93 -11.26 13.35
C PRO A 36 0.05 -10.70 12.32
N ALA A 37 -0.22 -9.49 11.81
CA ALA A 37 0.65 -8.84 10.84
C ALA A 37 2.10 -8.70 11.34
N ALA A 38 2.28 -8.42 12.63
CA ALA A 38 3.59 -8.37 13.29
C ALA A 38 4.34 -9.70 13.21
N GLU A 39 3.65 -10.82 13.34
CA GLU A 39 4.26 -12.15 13.25
C GLU A 39 4.72 -12.46 11.82
N ILE A 40 3.94 -12.08 10.81
CA ILE A 40 4.35 -12.23 9.40
C ILE A 40 5.61 -11.39 9.13
N ARG A 41 5.67 -10.15 9.63
CA ARG A 41 6.86 -9.28 9.49
C ARG A 41 8.07 -9.90 10.20
N ARG A 42 7.90 -10.38 11.42
CA ARG A 42 8.97 -11.03 12.20
C ARG A 42 9.54 -12.26 11.47
N LEU A 43 8.68 -13.14 10.96
CA LEU A 43 9.10 -14.31 10.20
C LEU A 43 9.82 -13.92 8.89
N GLY A 44 9.29 -12.91 8.17
CA GLY A 44 9.93 -12.40 6.96
C GLY A 44 11.30 -11.80 7.23
N ARG A 45 11.48 -11.09 8.34
CA ARG A 45 12.80 -10.57 8.79
C ARG A 45 13.78 -11.69 9.07
N LEU A 46 13.39 -12.71 9.83
CA LEU A 46 14.22 -13.88 10.11
C LEU A 46 14.66 -14.59 8.83
N ASP A 47 13.77 -14.71 7.84
CA ASP A 47 14.10 -15.30 6.56
C ASP A 47 15.15 -14.49 5.79
N ILE A 48 15.16 -13.17 5.92
CA ILE A 48 16.14 -12.27 5.31
C ILE A 48 17.48 -12.35 6.06
N GLU A 49 17.45 -12.31 7.38
CA GLU A 49 18.65 -12.34 8.25
C GLU A 49 19.49 -13.59 8.04
N ARG A 50 18.88 -14.73 7.72
CA ARG A 50 19.60 -15.99 7.40
C ARG A 50 20.61 -15.86 6.25
N TYR A 51 20.44 -14.88 5.35
CA TYR A 51 21.36 -14.66 4.23
C TYR A 51 22.61 -13.86 4.61
N GLY A 52 22.59 -13.13 5.73
CA GLY A 52 23.74 -12.39 6.28
C GLY A 52 24.21 -11.20 5.44
N ASN A 53 23.45 -10.74 4.49
CA ASN A 53 23.82 -9.64 3.56
C ASN A 53 22.83 -8.47 3.58
N THR A 54 22.00 -8.39 4.63
CA THR A 54 21.08 -7.27 4.85
C THR A 54 21.31 -6.69 6.24
N HIS A 55 21.43 -5.38 6.31
CA HIS A 55 21.50 -4.63 7.55
C HIS A 55 20.17 -3.92 7.80
N PHE A 56 19.60 -4.09 8.99
CA PHE A 56 18.38 -3.40 9.40
C PHE A 56 18.74 -2.21 10.28
N VAL A 57 18.18 -1.04 9.95
CA VAL A 57 18.30 0.22 10.70
C VAL A 57 16.92 0.53 11.27
N GLU A 58 16.80 0.52 12.61
CA GLU A 58 15.52 0.71 13.33
C GLU A 58 15.15 2.19 13.41
N ARG A 59 15.12 2.88 12.28
CA ARG A 59 14.73 4.29 12.12
C ARG A 59 14.46 4.60 10.67
N GLY A 60 13.84 5.77 10.43
CA GLY A 60 13.50 6.25 9.11
C GLY A 60 14.68 6.91 8.39
N ALA A 61 14.52 7.06 7.08
CA ALA A 61 15.34 7.92 6.26
C ALA A 61 14.79 9.36 6.37
N ALA A 62 15.63 10.30 6.81
CA ALA A 62 15.28 11.72 6.89
C ALA A 62 15.41 12.41 5.54
N SER A 63 16.42 12.02 4.73
CA SER A 63 16.61 12.54 3.38
C SER A 63 17.31 11.54 2.47
N ALA A 64 17.15 11.72 1.17
CA ALA A 64 17.86 10.96 0.16
C ALA A 64 18.23 11.86 -1.01
N THR A 65 19.47 11.78 -1.47
CA THR A 65 19.98 12.59 -2.59
C THR A 65 20.77 11.75 -3.58
N LYS A 66 20.75 12.15 -4.84
CA LYS A 66 21.57 11.53 -5.88
C LYS A 66 23.02 12.00 -5.76
N MET A 67 23.96 11.08 -5.90
CA MET A 67 25.38 11.39 -5.83
C MET A 67 26.21 10.53 -6.79
N THR A 68 27.50 10.83 -6.88
CA THR A 68 28.47 9.98 -7.54
C THR A 68 29.13 9.08 -6.50
N VAL A 69 29.10 7.76 -6.73
CA VAL A 69 29.71 6.76 -5.86
C VAL A 69 30.92 6.19 -6.54
N SER A 70 32.06 6.10 -5.84
CA SER A 70 33.25 5.42 -6.33
C SER A 70 33.03 3.90 -6.30
N SER A 71 33.32 3.24 -7.41
CA SER A 71 33.26 1.78 -7.54
C SER A 71 34.55 1.25 -8.19
N MET A 72 34.75 -0.08 -8.17
CA MET A 72 35.90 -0.71 -8.83
C MET A 72 35.94 -0.44 -10.34
N ASP A 73 34.82 -0.11 -10.97
CA ASP A 73 34.72 0.19 -12.41
C ASP A 73 34.69 1.70 -12.70
N GLY A 74 35.05 2.55 -11.72
CA GLY A 74 35.06 4.00 -11.83
C GLY A 74 33.92 4.68 -11.08
N ASN A 75 33.76 5.98 -11.27
CA ASN A 75 32.68 6.75 -10.67
C ASN A 75 31.35 6.45 -11.34
N VAL A 76 30.36 6.09 -10.55
CA VAL A 76 29.01 5.71 -11.00
C VAL A 76 27.94 6.49 -10.24
N SER A 77 26.79 6.62 -10.84
CA SER A 77 25.64 7.21 -10.15
C SER A 77 25.22 6.33 -8.96
N GLY A 78 24.84 6.97 -7.88
CA GLY A 78 24.35 6.34 -6.66
C GLY A 78 23.56 7.33 -5.82
N PHE A 79 23.34 6.97 -4.58
CA PHE A 79 22.49 7.73 -3.64
C PHE A 79 23.15 7.81 -2.27
N GLU A 80 22.95 8.93 -1.62
CA GLU A 80 23.22 9.13 -0.22
C GLU A 80 21.90 9.26 0.53
N VAL A 81 21.76 8.51 1.60
CA VAL A 81 20.60 8.55 2.51
C VAL A 81 21.12 8.99 3.87
N ILE A 82 20.47 9.97 4.47
CA ILE A 82 20.72 10.38 5.86
C ILE A 82 19.54 9.88 6.67
N ASP A 83 19.81 9.09 7.70
CA ASP A 83 18.78 8.62 8.60
C ASP A 83 18.38 9.66 9.66
N GLU A 84 17.35 9.38 10.45
CA GLU A 84 16.84 10.28 11.48
C GLU A 84 17.86 10.59 12.61
N SER A 85 18.95 9.82 12.72
CA SER A 85 20.05 10.12 13.65
C SER A 85 21.16 10.98 13.03
N GLY A 86 21.09 11.24 11.72
CA GLY A 86 22.14 11.95 10.98
C GLY A 86 23.23 11.03 10.44
N GLU A 87 23.12 9.69 10.57
CA GLU A 87 24.06 8.74 10.01
C GLU A 87 23.88 8.68 8.48
N VAL A 88 25.02 8.61 7.76
CA VAL A 88 25.06 8.70 6.29
C VAL A 88 25.29 7.31 5.70
N TRP A 89 24.42 6.92 4.81
CA TRP A 89 24.42 5.64 4.10
C TRP A 89 24.55 5.86 2.60
N ARG A 90 25.35 5.05 1.91
CA ARG A 90 25.56 5.18 0.47
C ARG A 90 25.27 3.89 -0.26
N GLY A 91 24.55 4.00 -1.37
CA GLY A 91 24.15 2.86 -2.18
C GLY A 91 24.06 3.18 -3.67
N ARG A 92 23.98 2.12 -4.47
CA ARG A 92 23.86 2.24 -5.93
C ARG A 92 22.42 2.47 -6.39
N THR A 93 21.48 1.95 -5.65
CA THR A 93 20.05 2.00 -5.98
C THR A 93 19.23 2.21 -4.72
N LEU A 94 18.03 2.77 -4.88
CA LEU A 94 17.05 2.89 -3.83
C LEU A 94 15.75 2.15 -4.18
N VAL A 95 15.12 1.55 -3.17
CA VAL A 95 13.77 0.99 -3.29
C VAL A 95 12.88 1.72 -2.29
N LEU A 96 11.92 2.47 -2.82
CA LEU A 96 10.91 3.20 -2.05
C LEU A 96 9.81 2.22 -1.62
N ALA A 97 9.91 1.70 -0.41
CA ALA A 97 9.01 0.71 0.17
C ALA A 97 8.28 1.26 1.42
N MET A 98 8.25 2.60 1.59
CA MET A 98 7.72 3.27 2.78
C MET A 98 6.19 3.15 2.93
N GLY A 99 5.49 2.66 1.91
CA GLY A 99 4.05 2.51 1.95
C GLY A 99 3.28 3.82 1.83
N SER A 100 2.07 3.83 2.37
CA SER A 100 1.17 4.99 2.36
C SER A 100 0.57 5.25 3.74
N LYS A 101 0.08 6.47 3.95
CA LYS A 101 -0.58 6.92 5.18
C LYS A 101 -2.02 7.28 4.87
N ASP A 102 -2.96 6.81 5.69
CA ASP A 102 -4.37 7.11 5.54
C ASP A 102 -4.68 8.56 5.98
N ILE A 103 -5.54 9.21 5.22
CA ILE A 103 -6.11 10.53 5.54
C ILE A 103 -7.53 10.30 6.04
N TYR A 104 -7.70 10.35 7.34
CA TYR A 104 -9.00 10.09 7.94
C TYR A 104 -9.97 11.25 7.72
N PRO A 105 -11.26 10.96 7.48
CA PRO A 105 -12.30 12.00 7.50
C PRO A 105 -12.42 12.60 8.91
N ASP A 106 -12.86 13.84 8.97
CA ASP A 106 -13.11 14.55 10.24
C ASP A 106 -14.40 14.04 10.91
N ILE A 107 -14.34 12.81 11.41
CA ILE A 107 -15.42 12.16 12.18
C ILE A 107 -14.83 11.71 13.51
N PRO A 108 -15.26 12.26 14.65
CA PRO A 108 -14.75 11.88 15.96
C PRO A 108 -14.79 10.37 16.19
N GLY A 109 -13.66 9.78 16.60
CA GLY A 109 -13.52 8.35 16.87
C GLY A 109 -13.26 7.46 15.65
N TYR A 110 -13.17 8.05 14.44
CA TYR A 110 -12.80 7.30 13.23
C TYR A 110 -11.47 6.58 13.40
N ASP A 111 -10.47 7.28 13.90
CA ASP A 111 -9.11 6.78 14.16
C ASP A 111 -9.08 5.53 15.04
N LYS A 112 -9.95 5.50 16.07
CA LYS A 112 -10.07 4.38 17.00
C LYS A 112 -10.81 3.17 16.41
N CYS A 113 -11.59 3.40 15.37
CA CYS A 113 -12.33 2.37 14.63
C CYS A 113 -11.50 1.79 13.47
N TRP A 114 -10.57 2.56 12.90
CA TRP A 114 -9.77 2.15 11.75
C TRP A 114 -8.96 0.89 12.01
N GLY A 115 -8.99 -0.06 11.06
CA GLY A 115 -8.32 -1.36 11.16
C GLY A 115 -8.95 -2.33 12.17
N ASN A 116 -9.94 -1.89 12.94
CA ASN A 116 -10.63 -2.72 13.94
C ASN A 116 -12.10 -2.97 13.60
N THR A 117 -12.83 -1.92 13.25
CA THR A 117 -14.24 -1.98 12.87
C THR A 117 -14.51 -1.17 11.60
N ILE A 118 -13.55 -0.43 11.09
CA ILE A 118 -13.58 0.19 9.76
C ILE A 118 -12.55 -0.50 8.89
N TYR A 119 -12.98 -1.04 7.75
CA TYR A 119 -12.15 -1.79 6.82
C TYR A 119 -12.23 -1.21 5.41
N GLN A 120 -11.06 -1.09 4.77
CA GLN A 120 -10.99 -0.69 3.35
C GLN A 120 -11.11 -1.87 2.38
N CYS A 121 -10.77 -3.07 2.83
CA CYS A 121 -10.64 -4.26 2.01
C CYS A 121 -11.47 -5.39 2.64
N LEU A 122 -12.61 -5.70 2.03
CA LEU A 122 -13.49 -6.75 2.53
C LEU A 122 -12.99 -8.17 2.18
N PHE A 123 -11.98 -8.33 1.33
CA PHE A 123 -11.25 -9.59 1.18
C PHE A 123 -10.25 -9.83 2.31
N CYS A 124 -9.83 -8.75 2.98
CA CYS A 124 -8.85 -8.80 4.06
C CYS A 124 -9.51 -8.91 5.44
N ASP A 125 -10.68 -8.28 5.61
CA ASP A 125 -11.37 -8.14 6.89
C ASP A 125 -12.88 -8.11 6.67
N GLY A 126 -13.67 -8.37 7.73
CA GLY A 126 -15.13 -8.25 7.69
C GLY A 126 -15.87 -9.59 7.67
N ARG A 127 -15.29 -10.66 7.11
CA ARG A 127 -15.88 -12.00 7.09
C ARG A 127 -16.24 -12.50 8.49
N GLU A 128 -15.38 -12.24 9.46
CA GLU A 128 -15.49 -12.69 10.85
C GLU A 128 -16.72 -12.09 11.54
N ARG A 129 -17.20 -10.95 11.02
CA ARG A 129 -18.40 -10.21 11.52
C ARG A 129 -19.55 -10.18 10.53
N SER A 130 -19.48 -10.98 9.48
CA SER A 130 -20.52 -11.00 8.44
C SER A 130 -21.89 -11.48 8.92
N HIS A 131 -21.97 -12.11 10.09
CA HIS A 131 -23.21 -12.48 10.78
C HIS A 131 -23.96 -11.29 11.42
N MET A 132 -23.38 -10.08 11.36
CA MET A 132 -23.94 -8.85 11.92
C MET A 132 -24.29 -7.85 10.82
N PRO A 133 -25.16 -6.86 11.11
CA PRO A 133 -25.36 -5.71 10.23
C PRO A 133 -24.02 -5.02 9.94
N ALA A 134 -23.86 -4.48 8.73
CA ALA A 134 -22.69 -3.72 8.31
C ALA A 134 -23.10 -2.38 7.68
N ALA A 135 -22.13 -1.45 7.60
CA ALA A 135 -22.36 -0.17 6.97
C ALA A 135 -21.30 0.14 5.91
N ILE A 136 -21.66 0.99 4.96
CA ILE A 136 -20.74 1.63 4.00
C ILE A 136 -20.77 3.12 4.34
N LEU A 137 -19.60 3.70 4.63
CA LEU A 137 -19.49 5.12 4.96
C LEU A 137 -19.09 5.92 3.71
N SER A 138 -19.74 7.08 3.54
CA SER A 138 -19.48 8.04 2.45
C SER A 138 -19.69 7.40 1.07
N PHE A 139 -20.95 7.39 0.62
CA PHE A 139 -21.33 6.81 -0.68
C PHE A 139 -21.16 7.87 -1.78
N ASP A 140 -19.91 8.04 -2.23
CA ASP A 140 -19.45 9.14 -3.09
C ASP A 140 -18.79 8.67 -4.39
N HIS A 141 -18.70 7.35 -4.61
CA HIS A 141 -18.10 6.78 -5.81
C HIS A 141 -18.82 5.51 -6.27
N PRO A 142 -19.07 5.32 -7.60
CA PRO A 142 -19.80 4.13 -8.11
C PRO A 142 -19.18 2.78 -7.75
N MET A 143 -17.87 2.72 -7.59
CA MET A 143 -17.18 1.49 -7.17
C MET A 143 -17.61 0.98 -5.79
N GLN A 144 -18.28 1.80 -4.97
CA GLN A 144 -18.77 1.36 -3.65
C GLN A 144 -19.88 0.32 -3.72
N LEU A 145 -20.54 0.14 -4.88
CA LEU A 145 -21.45 -0.98 -5.11
C LEU A 145 -20.74 -2.34 -4.97
N HIS A 146 -19.43 -2.38 -5.20
CA HIS A 146 -18.65 -3.58 -4.93
C HIS A 146 -18.69 -4.00 -3.45
N TYR A 147 -18.70 -3.05 -2.52
CA TYR A 147 -18.87 -3.38 -1.09
C TYR A 147 -20.22 -4.04 -0.83
N VAL A 148 -21.30 -3.51 -1.43
CA VAL A 148 -22.64 -4.10 -1.32
C VAL A 148 -22.61 -5.55 -1.81
N SER A 149 -22.12 -5.78 -3.01
CA SER A 149 -22.04 -7.13 -3.61
C SER A 149 -21.21 -8.09 -2.76
N THR A 150 -20.10 -7.61 -2.21
CA THR A 150 -19.22 -8.42 -1.37
C THR A 150 -19.88 -8.76 -0.03
N MET A 151 -20.56 -7.80 0.61
CA MET A 151 -21.30 -8.02 1.86
C MET A 151 -22.45 -9.01 1.68
N LEU A 152 -23.19 -8.89 0.57
CA LEU A 152 -24.27 -9.84 0.24
C LEU A 152 -23.70 -11.26 0.04
N GLN A 153 -22.57 -11.38 -0.67
CA GLN A 153 -21.90 -12.67 -0.87
C GLN A 153 -21.39 -13.28 0.45
N MET A 154 -21.01 -12.45 1.42
CA MET A 154 -20.63 -12.87 2.78
C MET A 154 -21.84 -13.27 3.63
N GLY A 155 -23.06 -13.00 3.20
CA GLY A 155 -24.30 -13.26 3.97
C GLY A 155 -24.57 -12.22 5.05
N VAL A 156 -24.09 -10.98 4.90
CA VAL A 156 -24.41 -9.89 5.84
C VAL A 156 -25.92 -9.64 5.86
N PRO A 157 -26.58 -9.72 7.04
CA PRO A 157 -28.03 -9.73 7.13
C PRO A 157 -28.67 -8.38 6.82
N GLU A 158 -27.96 -7.28 7.05
CA GLU A 158 -28.47 -5.93 6.84
C GLU A 158 -27.30 -4.98 6.48
N ILE A 159 -27.46 -4.22 5.39
CA ILE A 159 -26.43 -3.30 4.88
C ILE A 159 -26.97 -1.89 4.93
N HIS A 160 -26.23 -0.99 5.59
CA HIS A 160 -26.54 0.43 5.68
C HIS A 160 -25.57 1.25 4.82
N ILE A 161 -26.12 2.17 4.04
CA ILE A 161 -25.34 3.19 3.30
C ILE A 161 -25.46 4.49 4.10
N LEU A 162 -24.35 4.99 4.59
CA LEU A 162 -24.28 6.18 5.43
C LEU A 162 -23.71 7.34 4.62
N GLY A 163 -24.53 8.31 4.26
CA GLY A 163 -24.09 9.49 3.52
C GLY A 163 -23.24 10.45 4.34
N ASN A 164 -23.41 10.45 5.66
CA ASN A 164 -22.86 11.50 6.55
C ASN A 164 -23.22 12.91 6.09
N GLY A 165 -24.46 13.09 5.68
CA GLY A 165 -25.04 14.21 4.97
C GLY A 165 -25.64 13.75 3.63
N PRO A 166 -26.21 14.67 2.84
CA PRO A 166 -26.83 14.33 1.56
C PRO A 166 -25.86 13.65 0.60
N ILE A 167 -26.27 12.53 0.01
CA ILE A 167 -25.54 11.84 -1.05
C ILE A 167 -25.69 12.65 -2.35
N ASN A 168 -24.59 12.83 -3.08
CA ASN A 168 -24.57 13.63 -4.31
C ASN A 168 -25.27 12.91 -5.48
N ILE A 169 -26.60 12.91 -5.50
CA ILE A 169 -27.40 12.33 -6.59
C ILE A 169 -27.43 13.17 -7.86
N GLN A 170 -26.83 14.37 -7.87
CA GLN A 170 -26.62 15.15 -9.11
C GLN A 170 -25.58 14.49 -10.01
N ASN A 171 -24.71 13.67 -9.45
CA ASN A 171 -23.85 12.78 -10.22
C ASN A 171 -24.64 11.53 -10.62
N GLU A 172 -24.95 11.41 -11.92
CA GLU A 172 -25.78 10.33 -12.46
C GLU A 172 -25.21 8.93 -12.11
N ALA A 173 -23.90 8.74 -12.15
CA ALA A 173 -23.29 7.46 -11.82
C ALA A 173 -23.47 7.09 -10.35
N ILE A 174 -23.39 8.06 -9.43
CA ILE A 174 -23.69 7.85 -8.02
C ILE A 174 -25.19 7.57 -7.82
N ALA A 175 -26.06 8.33 -8.49
CA ALA A 175 -27.50 8.14 -8.40
C ALA A 175 -27.92 6.72 -8.85
N GLN A 176 -27.44 6.26 -10.02
CA GLN A 176 -27.71 4.91 -10.54
C GLN A 176 -27.17 3.82 -9.60
N THR A 177 -25.99 4.04 -9.04
CA THR A 177 -25.35 3.12 -8.10
C THR A 177 -26.14 3.01 -6.80
N LEU A 178 -26.66 4.15 -6.31
CA LEU A 178 -27.51 4.20 -5.10
C LEU A 178 -28.84 3.49 -5.30
N GLU A 179 -29.49 3.70 -6.45
CA GLU A 179 -30.73 2.98 -6.79
C GLU A 179 -30.49 1.46 -6.91
N SER A 180 -29.36 1.06 -7.51
CA SER A 180 -28.98 -0.35 -7.55
C SER A 180 -28.77 -0.93 -6.14
N ALA A 181 -28.12 -0.20 -5.25
CA ALA A 181 -27.93 -0.62 -3.87
C ALA A 181 -29.26 -0.74 -3.10
N LYS A 182 -30.19 0.20 -3.30
CA LYS A 182 -31.56 0.13 -2.74
C LYS A 182 -32.32 -1.09 -3.25
N ALA A 183 -32.23 -1.36 -4.55
CA ALA A 183 -32.85 -2.54 -5.17
C ALA A 183 -32.28 -3.86 -4.63
N LEU A 184 -31.03 -3.86 -4.17
CA LEU A 184 -30.36 -4.97 -3.47
C LEU A 184 -30.71 -5.04 -1.99
N GLY A 185 -31.60 -4.18 -1.47
CA GLY A 185 -32.08 -4.19 -0.10
C GLY A 185 -31.27 -3.35 0.90
N CYS A 186 -30.34 -2.52 0.43
CA CYS A 186 -29.59 -1.62 1.32
C CYS A 186 -30.49 -0.54 1.89
N LYS A 187 -30.29 -0.21 3.16
CA LYS A 187 -30.92 0.92 3.85
C LYS A 187 -30.02 2.16 3.70
N VAL A 188 -30.61 3.29 3.32
CA VAL A 188 -29.88 4.55 3.13
C VAL A 188 -30.18 5.48 4.30
N ASP A 189 -29.14 6.07 4.85
CA ASP A 189 -29.20 7.02 5.96
C ASP A 189 -28.29 8.23 5.66
N GLU A 190 -28.88 9.40 5.46
CA GLU A 190 -28.18 10.64 5.12
C GLU A 190 -27.97 11.56 6.33
N ARG A 191 -28.29 11.07 7.54
CA ARG A 191 -28.04 11.85 8.76
C ARG A 191 -26.54 12.07 8.96
N LYS A 192 -26.21 13.24 9.50
CA LYS A 192 -24.84 13.56 9.92
C LYS A 192 -24.41 12.67 11.06
N ILE A 193 -23.20 12.15 10.97
CA ILE A 193 -22.54 11.36 12.01
C ILE A 193 -21.83 12.30 12.97
N ARG A 194 -22.25 12.28 14.21
CA ARG A 194 -21.59 13.03 15.28
C ARG A 194 -20.33 12.35 15.78
N GLN A 195 -20.33 11.00 15.82
CA GLN A 195 -19.23 10.24 16.41
C GLN A 195 -19.32 8.76 16.02
N LEU A 196 -18.17 8.13 15.88
CA LEU A 196 -18.00 6.68 15.84
C LEU A 196 -17.43 6.20 17.17
N THR A 197 -17.94 5.09 17.68
CA THR A 197 -17.46 4.51 18.93
C THR A 197 -17.14 3.04 18.72
N ARG A 198 -15.90 2.66 18.90
CA ARG A 198 -15.50 1.27 18.97
C ARG A 198 -15.99 0.66 20.29
N LEU A 199 -16.77 -0.39 20.22
CA LEU A 199 -17.14 -1.17 21.38
C LEU A 199 -16.13 -2.31 21.57
N PRO A 200 -15.69 -2.55 22.81
CA PRO A 200 -14.74 -3.61 23.10
C PRO A 200 -15.33 -5.00 22.76
N GLY A 201 -14.44 -5.92 22.45
CA GLY A 201 -14.69 -7.34 22.20
C GLY A 201 -13.34 -7.99 21.97
N GLU A 202 -13.19 -9.25 22.31
CA GLU A 202 -11.97 -10.00 22.05
C GLU A 202 -11.87 -10.31 20.54
N GLY A 203 -10.69 -10.14 19.97
CA GLY A 203 -10.42 -10.45 18.56
C GLY A 203 -11.42 -9.78 17.61
N HIS A 204 -12.23 -10.60 16.93
CA HIS A 204 -13.23 -10.14 15.96
C HIS A 204 -14.61 -9.83 16.57
N GLU A 205 -14.79 -9.84 17.88
CA GLU A 205 -16.07 -9.58 18.54
C GLU A 205 -16.42 -8.10 18.68
N GLY A 206 -15.45 -7.19 18.47
CA GLY A 206 -15.69 -5.75 18.52
C GLY A 206 -16.77 -5.28 17.54
N LYS A 207 -17.48 -4.22 17.92
CA LYS A 207 -18.59 -3.62 17.15
C LYS A 207 -18.35 -2.11 17.04
N ALA A 208 -19.08 -1.46 16.15
CA ALA A 208 -19.10 -0.02 16.05
C ALA A 208 -20.51 0.52 16.35
N ASP A 209 -20.59 1.53 17.23
CA ASP A 209 -21.76 2.38 17.34
C ASP A 209 -21.52 3.65 16.51
N ILE A 210 -22.45 3.91 15.59
CA ILE A 210 -22.53 5.11 14.78
C ILE A 210 -23.53 6.01 15.48
N VAL A 211 -23.11 7.13 16.01
CA VAL A 211 -23.96 8.08 16.73
C VAL A 211 -24.24 9.25 15.81
N PHE A 212 -25.49 9.50 15.50
CA PHE A 212 -25.95 10.60 14.67
C PHE A 212 -26.13 11.90 15.49
N GLU A 213 -26.21 13.04 14.80
CA GLU A 213 -26.41 14.34 15.45
C GLU A 213 -27.72 14.44 16.22
N ASP A 214 -28.77 13.71 15.78
CA ASP A 214 -30.05 13.61 16.47
C ASP A 214 -30.02 12.76 17.75
N GLY A 215 -28.87 12.20 18.11
CA GLY A 215 -28.67 11.35 19.29
C GLY A 215 -28.98 9.87 19.07
N ASN A 216 -29.60 9.51 17.96
CA ASN A 216 -29.87 8.11 17.63
C ASN A 216 -28.58 7.35 17.35
N LYS A 217 -28.62 6.04 17.50
CA LYS A 217 -27.48 5.15 17.29
C LYS A 217 -27.82 4.01 16.35
N LEU A 218 -26.86 3.66 15.53
CA LEU A 218 -26.84 2.44 14.72
C LEU A 218 -25.66 1.58 15.15
N ARG A 219 -25.90 0.33 15.50
CA ARG A 219 -24.86 -0.63 15.85
C ARG A 219 -24.61 -1.58 14.71
N VAL A 220 -23.33 -1.72 14.31
CA VAL A 220 -22.90 -2.61 13.23
C VAL A 220 -21.69 -3.44 13.66
N GLY A 221 -21.48 -4.59 13.00
CA GLY A 221 -20.28 -5.39 13.16
C GLY A 221 -19.05 -4.71 12.57
N PHE A 222 -19.22 -4.08 11.39
CA PHE A 222 -18.14 -3.34 10.74
C PHE A 222 -18.68 -2.27 9.78
N ILE A 223 -17.78 -1.39 9.38
CA ILE A 223 -18.02 -0.31 8.41
C ILE A 223 -17.02 -0.50 7.28
N ALA A 224 -17.47 -0.58 6.03
CA ALA A 224 -16.61 -0.49 4.87
C ALA A 224 -16.38 0.97 4.53
N HIS A 225 -15.12 1.38 4.45
CA HIS A 225 -14.74 2.71 4.01
C HIS A 225 -13.31 2.72 3.49
N LYS A 226 -13.09 3.38 2.38
CA LYS A 226 -11.75 3.59 1.82
C LYS A 226 -11.34 5.04 2.05
N ALA A 227 -10.58 5.29 3.10
CA ALA A 227 -9.95 6.59 3.32
C ALA A 227 -8.98 6.91 2.17
N ALA A 228 -8.87 8.18 1.81
CA ALA A 228 -7.84 8.65 0.91
C ALA A 228 -6.45 8.38 1.52
N THR A 229 -5.43 8.24 0.69
CA THR A 229 -4.07 7.99 1.18
C THR A 229 -3.05 8.92 0.55
N THR A 230 -2.04 9.28 1.31
CA THR A 230 -0.84 9.93 0.78
C THR A 230 0.36 8.99 0.88
N VAL A 231 1.42 9.25 0.12
CA VAL A 231 2.68 8.52 0.23
C VAL A 231 3.29 8.81 1.60
N SER A 232 3.79 7.81 2.31
CA SER A 232 4.57 8.04 3.53
C SER A 232 5.90 8.69 3.17
N ALA A 233 6.38 9.67 3.97
CA ALA A 233 7.61 10.42 3.72
C ALA A 233 7.69 11.05 2.31
N PRO A 234 6.71 11.86 1.89
CA PRO A 234 6.66 12.44 0.53
C PRO A 234 7.82 13.40 0.25
N GLU A 235 8.41 13.99 1.28
CA GLU A 235 9.60 14.84 1.20
C GLU A 235 10.82 14.07 0.69
N VAL A 236 11.03 12.83 1.13
CA VAL A 236 12.11 11.96 0.64
C VAL A 236 11.89 11.61 -0.83
N VAL A 237 10.64 11.34 -1.23
CA VAL A 237 10.30 11.06 -2.63
C VAL A 237 10.58 12.27 -3.53
N ARG A 238 10.15 13.46 -3.09
CA ARG A 238 10.35 14.71 -3.85
C ARG A 238 11.81 15.13 -3.93
N SER A 239 12.60 14.94 -2.87
CA SER A 239 14.04 15.28 -2.88
C SER A 239 14.85 14.47 -3.90
N LEU A 240 14.37 13.27 -4.25
CA LEU A 240 14.92 12.44 -5.30
C LEU A 240 14.48 12.85 -6.72
N GLY A 241 13.49 13.75 -6.85
CA GLY A 241 12.86 14.09 -8.13
C GLY A 241 11.91 13.00 -8.66
N VAL A 242 11.44 12.13 -7.78
CA VAL A 242 10.49 11.08 -8.14
C VAL A 242 9.07 11.66 -8.20
N GLU A 243 8.35 11.32 -9.27
CA GLU A 243 6.98 11.81 -9.49
C GLU A 243 5.98 11.13 -8.53
N ILE A 244 5.13 11.96 -7.92
CA ILE A 244 3.93 11.53 -7.21
C ILE A 244 2.73 11.89 -8.08
N VAL A 245 1.83 10.95 -8.28
CA VAL A 245 0.60 11.10 -9.06
C VAL A 245 -0.60 10.75 -8.21
N SER A 246 -1.75 11.37 -8.48
CA SER A 246 -3.01 11.00 -7.81
C SER A 246 -3.79 10.03 -8.67
N ASP A 247 -4.37 9.01 -8.05
CA ASP A 247 -5.29 8.09 -8.70
C ASP A 247 -6.72 8.66 -8.75
N PRO A 248 -7.66 8.05 -9.49
CA PRO A 248 -9.04 8.52 -9.56
C PRO A 248 -9.79 8.54 -8.22
N PHE A 249 -9.26 7.91 -7.18
CA PHE A 249 -9.84 7.88 -5.83
C PHE A 249 -9.19 8.89 -4.88
N GLY A 250 -8.34 9.79 -5.39
CA GLY A 250 -7.65 10.81 -4.60
C GLY A 250 -6.49 10.27 -3.75
N ASN A 251 -5.95 9.08 -4.10
CA ASN A 251 -4.76 8.58 -3.43
C ASN A 251 -3.50 9.09 -4.12
N ASP A 252 -2.53 9.56 -3.34
CA ASP A 252 -1.20 9.85 -3.86
C ASP A 252 -0.38 8.57 -3.96
N LEU A 253 0.26 8.39 -5.10
CA LEU A 253 1.08 7.22 -5.43
C LEU A 253 2.41 7.66 -6.04
N VAL A 254 3.48 6.97 -5.70
CA VAL A 254 4.73 7.06 -6.44
C VAL A 254 4.51 6.50 -7.84
N LYS A 255 4.74 7.32 -8.86
CA LYS A 255 4.66 6.88 -10.27
C LYS A 255 5.74 5.85 -10.55
N ARG A 256 5.35 4.68 -11.01
CA ARG A 256 6.25 3.57 -11.31
C ARG A 256 5.76 2.71 -12.47
N GLU A 257 6.67 1.98 -13.11
CA GLU A 257 6.31 0.91 -14.03
C GLU A 257 5.70 -0.30 -13.29
N GLU A 258 4.78 -0.99 -13.92
CA GLU A 258 4.13 -2.15 -13.29
C GLU A 258 5.06 -3.33 -13.08
N SER A 259 5.93 -3.63 -14.06
CA SER A 259 6.75 -4.85 -14.08
C SER A 259 7.74 -4.94 -12.93
N PHE A 260 8.64 -3.96 -12.81
CA PHE A 260 9.75 -3.98 -11.84
C PHE A 260 9.72 -2.80 -10.88
N GLY A 261 8.70 -1.95 -10.95
CA GLY A 261 8.58 -0.81 -10.06
C GLY A 261 9.58 0.32 -10.33
N LYS A 262 10.17 0.40 -11.53
CA LYS A 262 11.08 1.47 -11.91
C LYS A 262 10.34 2.81 -11.93
N THR A 263 10.96 3.85 -11.34
CA THR A 263 10.40 5.21 -11.35
C THR A 263 10.95 6.03 -12.52
N ASN A 264 10.55 7.30 -12.62
CA ASN A 264 11.13 8.27 -13.56
C ASN A 264 12.61 8.61 -13.25
N VAL A 265 13.15 8.20 -12.12
CA VAL A 265 14.54 8.46 -11.69
C VAL A 265 15.35 7.17 -11.80
N ASP A 266 16.38 7.18 -12.65
CA ASP A 266 17.27 6.02 -12.83
C ASP A 266 17.89 5.59 -11.49
N GLY A 267 17.83 4.28 -11.21
CA GLY A 267 18.32 3.69 -9.97
C GLY A 267 17.33 3.77 -8.81
N VAL A 268 16.17 4.38 -8.99
CA VAL A 268 15.11 4.43 -7.97
C VAL A 268 13.92 3.57 -8.40
N PHE A 269 13.50 2.68 -7.51
CA PHE A 269 12.37 1.78 -7.65
C PHE A 269 11.34 2.05 -6.56
N ALA A 270 10.07 1.70 -6.80
CA ALA A 270 9.01 1.77 -5.80
C ALA A 270 8.22 0.48 -5.76
N CYS A 271 7.78 0.08 -4.57
CA CYS A 271 7.00 -1.14 -4.38
C CYS A 271 5.99 -1.02 -3.23
N GLY A 272 5.04 -1.95 -3.21
CA GLY A 272 3.99 -1.99 -2.20
C GLY A 272 3.05 -0.79 -2.28
N ASP A 273 2.43 -0.46 -1.15
CA ASP A 273 1.39 0.55 -1.04
C ASP A 273 1.79 1.96 -1.51
N ALA A 274 3.10 2.25 -1.55
CA ALA A 274 3.61 3.52 -2.06
C ALA A 274 3.30 3.75 -3.55
N GLY A 275 3.18 2.70 -4.35
CA GLY A 275 3.01 2.80 -5.80
C GLY A 275 1.85 2.00 -6.37
N THR A 276 0.83 1.68 -5.57
CA THR A 276 -0.36 0.96 -6.04
C THR A 276 -1.63 1.38 -5.30
N MET A 277 -2.76 1.36 -6.02
CA MET A 277 -4.08 1.55 -5.43
C MET A 277 -4.57 0.30 -4.65
N ILE A 278 -4.04 -0.90 -4.97
CA ILE A 278 -4.38 -2.15 -4.30
C ILE A 278 -3.43 -2.36 -3.14
N LYS A 279 -3.91 -2.07 -1.93
CA LYS A 279 -3.11 -2.08 -0.71
C LYS A 279 -3.39 -3.36 0.08
N GLN A 280 -2.59 -4.39 -0.21
CA GLN A 280 -2.70 -5.73 0.41
C GLN A 280 -1.31 -6.33 0.62
N PHE A 281 -1.17 -7.21 1.60
CA PHE A 281 0.07 -7.94 1.90
C PHE A 281 0.65 -8.65 0.70
N THR A 282 -0.17 -9.43 0.01
CA THR A 282 0.23 -10.24 -1.15
C THR A 282 0.73 -9.37 -2.30
N PHE A 283 0.08 -8.23 -2.56
CA PHE A 283 0.56 -7.27 -3.55
C PHE A 283 1.87 -6.61 -3.13
N ALA A 284 2.01 -6.22 -1.86
CA ALA A 284 3.27 -5.64 -1.36
C ALA A 284 4.43 -6.64 -1.49
N MET A 285 4.20 -7.92 -1.17
CA MET A 285 5.19 -9.00 -1.33
C MET A 285 5.58 -9.21 -2.79
N ALA A 286 4.60 -9.28 -3.70
CA ALA A 286 4.85 -9.46 -5.13
C ALA A 286 5.63 -8.27 -5.72
N HIS A 287 5.21 -7.04 -5.41
CA HIS A 287 5.93 -5.83 -5.86
C HIS A 287 7.34 -5.74 -5.27
N GLY A 288 7.53 -6.13 -4.02
CA GLY A 288 8.87 -6.18 -3.41
C GLY A 288 9.78 -7.20 -4.09
N ALA A 289 9.25 -8.37 -4.48
CA ALA A 289 10.00 -9.37 -5.24
C ALA A 289 10.37 -8.84 -6.63
N ALA A 290 9.44 -8.20 -7.33
CA ALA A 290 9.65 -7.61 -8.64
C ALA A 290 10.67 -6.47 -8.61
N ALA A 291 10.55 -5.55 -7.65
CA ALA A 291 11.50 -4.45 -7.49
C ALA A 291 12.94 -4.95 -7.22
N GLY A 292 13.08 -5.99 -6.39
CA GLY A 292 14.38 -6.61 -6.16
C GLY A 292 14.99 -7.22 -7.42
N ALA A 293 14.18 -7.84 -8.28
CA ALA A 293 14.62 -8.31 -9.58
C ALA A 293 15.02 -7.14 -10.50
N GLY A 294 14.22 -6.07 -10.53
CA GLY A 294 14.50 -4.85 -11.30
C GLY A 294 15.82 -4.20 -10.92
N VAL A 295 16.12 -4.09 -9.63
CA VAL A 295 17.42 -3.62 -9.11
C VAL A 295 18.57 -4.49 -9.64
N HIS A 296 18.41 -5.83 -9.56
CA HIS A 296 19.45 -6.73 -10.06
C HIS A 296 19.68 -6.57 -11.56
N PHE A 297 18.60 -6.48 -12.37
CA PHE A 297 18.71 -6.27 -13.81
C PHE A 297 19.41 -4.95 -14.14
N ALA A 298 19.06 -3.84 -13.50
CA ALA A 298 19.69 -2.55 -13.72
C ALA A 298 21.21 -2.60 -13.45
N LEU A 299 21.60 -3.11 -12.29
CA LEU A 299 23.02 -3.25 -11.92
C LEU A 299 23.78 -4.23 -12.83
N SER A 300 23.10 -5.27 -13.33
CA SER A 300 23.70 -6.22 -14.27
C SER A 300 23.93 -5.59 -15.65
N GLN A 301 23.00 -4.79 -16.14
CA GLN A 301 23.15 -4.05 -17.39
C GLN A 301 24.32 -3.05 -17.32
N GLU A 302 24.46 -2.35 -16.21
CA GLU A 302 25.58 -1.44 -15.99
C GLU A 302 26.94 -2.18 -16.03
N ARG A 303 27.03 -3.33 -15.36
CA ARG A 303 28.24 -4.18 -15.39
C ARG A 303 28.57 -4.67 -16.80
N GLN A 304 27.55 -5.11 -17.54
CA GLN A 304 27.72 -5.56 -18.94
C GLN A 304 28.19 -4.41 -19.84
N ALA A 305 27.62 -3.21 -19.68
CA ALA A 305 28.06 -2.03 -20.43
C ALA A 305 29.48 -1.62 -20.09
N ALA A 306 29.88 -1.69 -18.82
CA ALA A 306 31.28 -1.43 -18.41
C ALA A 306 32.25 -2.47 -18.97
N ALA A 307 31.87 -3.75 -18.97
CA ALA A 307 32.71 -4.81 -19.56
C ALA A 307 32.84 -4.63 -21.07
N ALA A 308 31.77 -4.31 -21.80
CA ALA A 308 31.83 -4.04 -23.23
C ALA A 308 32.77 -2.87 -23.60
N LYS A 309 32.77 -1.82 -22.77
CA LYS A 309 33.72 -0.69 -22.95
C LYS A 309 35.19 -1.08 -22.77
N LYS A 310 35.50 -2.07 -21.94
CA LYS A 310 36.88 -2.57 -21.73
C LYS A 310 37.37 -3.41 -22.90
N ILE A 311 36.52 -3.97 -23.72
CA ILE A 311 36.89 -4.76 -24.90
C ILE A 311 37.18 -3.80 -26.06
N LYS A 312 38.47 -3.53 -26.34
CA LYS A 312 38.89 -2.65 -27.44
C LYS A 312 38.37 -3.21 -28.78
N GLY A 313 37.58 -2.42 -29.50
CA GLY A 313 37.09 -2.73 -30.86
C GLY A 313 35.67 -3.29 -30.99
N VAL A 314 35.00 -3.57 -29.90
CA VAL A 314 33.58 -3.94 -29.95
C VAL A 314 32.75 -2.63 -29.91
N LYS A 315 32.14 -2.25 -31.06
CA LYS A 315 31.08 -1.23 -31.03
C LYS A 315 30.03 -1.76 -30.07
N PRO A 316 29.51 -0.94 -29.11
CA PRO A 316 28.43 -1.38 -28.28
C PRO A 316 27.30 -1.80 -29.19
N ALA A 317 26.93 -3.08 -29.16
CA ALA A 317 25.69 -3.52 -29.78
C ALA A 317 24.61 -2.61 -29.20
N HIS A 318 23.82 -1.98 -30.07
CA HIS A 318 22.56 -1.37 -29.65
C HIS A 318 21.76 -2.52 -29.03
N VAL A 319 21.86 -2.66 -27.72
CA VAL A 319 20.89 -3.43 -26.95
C VAL A 319 19.62 -2.61 -27.11
N LYS A 320 18.85 -2.91 -28.18
CA LYS A 320 17.44 -2.54 -28.19
C LYS A 320 16.95 -2.95 -26.82
N GLN A 321 16.37 -2.03 -26.06
CA GLN A 321 15.59 -2.39 -24.90
C GLN A 321 14.78 -3.60 -25.32
N MET A 322 15.06 -4.77 -24.78
CA MET A 322 14.19 -5.92 -24.93
C MET A 322 12.92 -5.52 -24.20
N GLY A 323 11.98 -4.95 -24.97
CA GLY A 323 10.60 -4.94 -24.58
C GLY A 323 10.25 -6.37 -24.21
N MET A 324 9.50 -6.55 -23.14
CA MET A 324 8.94 -7.86 -22.82
C MET A 324 8.36 -8.45 -24.11
N PRO A 325 8.59 -9.74 -24.40
CA PRO A 325 7.93 -10.37 -25.53
C PRO A 325 6.42 -10.16 -25.36
N GLU A 326 5.73 -9.81 -26.45
CA GLU A 326 4.28 -9.58 -26.54
C GLU A 326 3.40 -10.81 -26.14
N ILE A 327 3.99 -11.77 -25.43
CA ILE A 327 3.36 -13.03 -25.02
C ILE A 327 2.30 -12.85 -23.92
N LEU A 328 2.20 -11.65 -23.30
CA LEU A 328 1.21 -11.37 -22.26
C LEU A 328 0.12 -10.37 -22.67
N ALA A 329 -0.03 -10.08 -23.97
CA ALA A 329 -1.08 -9.21 -24.50
C ALA A 329 -2.13 -10.01 -25.28
N LYS A 330 -2.57 -11.16 -24.76
CA LYS A 330 -3.77 -11.87 -25.25
C LYS A 330 -4.58 -12.39 -24.07
#